data_78232e4de1b0a5b895e3678a2ebbae82
#
_entry.id   78232e4de1b0a5b895e3678a2ebbae82
#
_cell.length_a   1.000
_cell.length_b   1.000
_cell.length_c   1.000
_cell.angle_alpha   90.00
_cell.angle_beta   90.00
_cell.angle_gamma   90.00
#
_symmetry.space_group_name_H-M   'P 1'
#
loop_
_entity.id
_entity.type
_entity.pdbx_description
1 polymer ?
#
loop_
_entity_poly.entity_id
_entity_poly.type
_entity_poly.pdbx_seq_one_letter_code
_entity_poly.pdbx_strand_id
1 'polypeptide(L)'
;MELNEENRQEALRLTKALLEEQEAEKQKAPVIPLYSYKVFERLSAGTGYTYFGDGNYDEVFYDEELDHDFASWVFGDSMEPTYLNGEVVLIKQTGFDYDGAVYAVDWDGQTYIKKVYREEDGLRLVSLNKRYGDKFAPYDEDPRIIGKIVGNFMPVEA
;
A
#
# COMPACT_ATOMS: atom_id res chain seq x y z
N MET A 1 -7.78 19.43 62.01
CA MET A 1 -8.26 18.12 61.56
C MET A 1 -9.05 18.18 60.24
N GLU A 2 -9.94 19.13 60.11
CA GLU A 2 -10.66 19.32 58.86
C GLU A 2 -9.76 19.66 57.68
N LEU A 3 -8.73 20.46 57.90
CA LEU A 3 -7.73 20.79 56.89
C LEU A 3 -6.98 19.57 56.41
N ASN A 4 -6.72 18.60 57.31
CA ASN A 4 -6.05 17.38 56.91
C ASN A 4 -6.95 16.46 56.12
N GLU A 5 -8.23 16.49 56.38
CA GLU A 5 -9.22 15.72 55.61
C GLU A 5 -9.43 16.28 54.23
N GLU A 6 -9.53 17.58 54.11
CA GLU A 6 -9.63 18.24 52.79
C GLU A 6 -8.40 17.99 51.94
N ASN A 7 -7.21 18.12 52.54
CA ASN A 7 -5.94 17.84 51.85
C ASN A 7 -5.85 16.37 51.45
N ARG A 8 -6.36 15.47 52.25
CA ARG A 8 -6.38 14.06 51.96
C ARG A 8 -7.28 13.74 50.80
N GLN A 9 -8.47 14.34 50.78
CA GLN A 9 -9.41 14.14 49.68
C GLN A 9 -8.92 14.74 48.40
N GLU A 10 -8.24 15.88 48.46
CA GLU A 10 -7.64 16.49 47.28
C GLU A 10 -6.47 15.68 46.74
N ALA A 11 -5.62 15.16 47.62
CA ALA A 11 -4.54 14.28 47.24
C ALA A 11 -5.03 12.97 46.61
N LEU A 12 -6.11 12.40 47.18
CA LEU A 12 -6.75 11.21 46.64
C LEU A 12 -7.35 11.48 45.26
N ARG A 13 -7.96 12.63 45.06
CA ARG A 13 -8.51 13.01 43.78
C ARG A 13 -7.43 13.14 42.70
N LEU A 14 -6.35 13.82 43.05
CA LEU A 14 -5.21 13.97 42.12
C LEU A 14 -4.56 12.63 41.78
N THR A 15 -4.37 11.80 42.79
CA THR A 15 -3.78 10.47 42.59
C THR A 15 -4.69 9.60 41.73
N LYS A 16 -5.99 9.66 41.98
CA LYS A 16 -6.97 8.91 41.22
C LYS A 16 -7.03 9.37 39.75
N ALA A 17 -6.99 10.67 39.52
CA ALA A 17 -6.98 11.23 38.19
C ALA A 17 -5.73 10.82 37.42
N LEU A 18 -4.56 10.83 38.08
CA LEU A 18 -3.31 10.38 37.48
C LEU A 18 -3.33 8.90 37.15
N LEU A 19 -3.89 8.07 38.02
CA LEU A 19 -4.02 6.65 37.77
C LEU A 19 -4.98 6.37 36.62
N GLU A 20 -6.10 7.06 36.56
CA GLU A 20 -7.04 6.93 35.45
C GLU A 20 -6.42 7.34 34.14
N GLU A 21 -5.64 8.40 34.13
CA GLU A 21 -4.92 8.85 32.96
C GLU A 21 -3.86 7.82 32.50
N GLN A 22 -3.10 7.26 33.44
CA GLN A 22 -2.13 6.21 33.14
C GLN A 22 -2.80 4.93 32.65
N GLU A 23 -3.90 4.54 33.23
CA GLU A 23 -4.65 3.38 32.79
C GLU A 23 -5.26 3.61 31.42
N ALA A 24 -5.79 4.80 31.16
CA ALA A 24 -6.30 5.16 29.84
C ALA A 24 -5.19 5.14 28.79
N GLU A 25 -4.00 5.63 29.14
CA GLU A 25 -2.84 5.55 28.23
C GLU A 25 -2.41 4.11 28.00
N LYS A 26 -2.41 3.26 29.02
CA LYS A 26 -2.10 1.84 28.89
C LYS A 26 -3.13 1.10 28.06
N GLN A 27 -4.38 1.45 28.16
CA GLN A 27 -5.46 0.84 27.39
C GLN A 27 -5.46 1.33 25.93
N LYS A 28 -5.07 2.56 25.72
CA LYS A 28 -4.91 3.14 24.38
C LYS A 28 -3.56 2.85 23.77
N ALA A 29 -2.60 2.47 24.58
CA ALA A 29 -1.28 2.15 24.08
C ALA A 29 -1.19 0.70 23.60
N PRO A 30 -0.46 0.45 22.52
CA PRO A 30 0.20 1.51 21.78
C PRO A 30 -0.79 2.21 20.87
N VAL A 31 -0.75 3.53 20.87
CA VAL A 31 -1.41 4.28 19.81
C VAL A 31 -0.57 4.02 18.57
N ILE A 32 -1.05 3.14 17.72
CA ILE A 32 -0.40 2.86 16.45
C ILE A 32 -0.81 3.99 15.52
N PRO A 33 0.15 4.83 15.05
CA PRO A 33 -0.18 5.85 14.09
C PRO A 33 -0.61 5.18 12.79
N LEU A 34 -1.61 5.76 12.13
CA LEU A 34 -2.04 5.32 10.82
C LEU A 34 -1.58 6.31 9.78
N TYR A 35 -0.99 5.80 8.72
CA TYR A 35 -0.53 6.58 7.59
C TYR A 35 -1.49 6.44 6.44
N SER A 36 -1.79 7.56 5.77
CA SER A 36 -2.74 7.61 4.68
C SER A 36 -2.05 7.31 3.35
N TYR A 37 -2.71 6.52 2.52
CA TYR A 37 -2.24 6.18 1.17
C TYR A 37 -3.33 6.46 0.16
N LYS A 38 -2.94 7.08 -0.96
CA LYS A 38 -3.82 7.25 -2.11
C LYS A 38 -3.62 6.06 -3.04
N VAL A 39 -4.66 5.27 -3.20
CA VAL A 39 -4.60 4.02 -3.95
C VAL A 39 -5.46 4.11 -5.20
N PHE A 40 -4.86 3.85 -6.34
CA PHE A 40 -5.50 4.00 -7.64
C PHE A 40 -5.90 2.63 -8.20
N GLU A 41 -7.03 2.57 -8.87
CA GLU A 41 -7.43 1.38 -9.62
C GLU A 41 -6.60 1.23 -10.88
N ARG A 42 -6.25 2.36 -11.47
CA ARG A 42 -5.53 2.39 -12.72
C ARG A 42 -4.49 3.51 -12.71
N LEU A 43 -3.31 3.14 -13.15
CA LEU A 43 -2.20 4.06 -13.35
C LEU A 43 -1.87 4.10 -14.84
N SER A 44 -1.51 5.28 -15.34
CA SER A 44 -1.11 5.46 -16.73
C SER A 44 0.32 5.99 -16.79
N ALA A 45 1.08 5.47 -17.74
CA ALA A 45 2.41 5.97 -18.02
C ALA A 45 2.33 6.85 -19.26
N GLY A 46 2.52 8.15 -19.07
CA GLY A 46 2.52 9.11 -20.16
C GLY A 46 3.92 9.31 -20.76
N THR A 47 3.98 10.15 -21.76
CA THR A 47 5.24 10.48 -22.42
C THR A 47 6.10 11.33 -21.50
N GLY A 48 7.10 10.73 -20.88
CA GLY A 48 8.06 11.42 -20.02
C GLY A 48 7.66 11.52 -18.56
N TYR A 49 6.44 11.15 -18.18
CA TYR A 49 6.04 11.12 -16.77
C TYR A 49 4.86 10.16 -16.57
N THR A 50 4.71 9.73 -15.33
CA THR A 50 3.59 8.90 -14.90
C THR A 50 2.54 9.79 -14.24
N TYR A 51 1.29 9.56 -14.57
CA TYR A 51 0.18 10.27 -13.95
C TYR A 51 -0.93 9.28 -13.57
N PHE A 52 -1.84 9.76 -12.72
CA PHE A 52 -2.86 8.89 -12.14
C PHE A 52 -4.10 8.92 -13.02
N GLY A 53 -4.22 7.98 -13.94
CA GLY A 53 -5.39 7.69 -14.73
C GLY A 53 -6.40 8.85 -14.90
N ASP A 54 -7.58 8.68 -14.34
CA ASP A 54 -8.63 9.69 -14.33
C ASP A 54 -8.61 10.57 -13.06
N GLY A 55 -7.64 10.41 -12.19
CA GLY A 55 -7.54 11.14 -10.94
C GLY A 55 -8.34 10.55 -9.77
N ASN A 56 -9.07 9.48 -10.00
CA ASN A 56 -9.83 8.82 -8.94
C ASN A 56 -8.93 7.93 -8.10
N TYR A 57 -9.05 8.07 -6.80
CA TYR A 57 -8.30 7.25 -5.86
C TYR A 57 -9.13 6.99 -4.61
N ASP A 58 -8.77 5.93 -3.91
CA ASP A 58 -9.30 5.61 -2.60
C ASP A 58 -8.26 5.99 -1.55
N GLU A 59 -8.70 6.53 -0.43
CA GLU A 59 -7.82 6.78 0.70
C GLU A 59 -7.91 5.59 1.65
N VAL A 60 -6.76 4.97 1.92
CA VAL A 60 -6.66 3.84 2.82
C VAL A 60 -5.58 4.09 3.86
N PHE A 61 -5.54 3.26 4.90
CA PHE A 61 -4.65 3.47 6.02
C PHE A 61 -3.86 2.21 6.34
N TYR A 62 -2.63 2.43 6.78
CA TYR A 62 -1.76 1.36 7.24
C TYR A 62 -0.90 1.86 8.40
N ASP A 63 -0.42 0.94 9.23
CA ASP A 63 0.32 1.26 10.46
C ASP A 63 1.81 1.53 10.24
N GLU A 64 2.30 1.40 9.02
CA GLU A 64 3.68 1.70 8.66
C GLU A 64 3.74 2.75 7.56
N GLU A 65 4.72 3.64 7.65
CA GLU A 65 5.01 4.58 6.58
C GLU A 65 6.03 3.96 5.64
N LEU A 66 5.59 3.54 4.48
CA LEU A 66 6.41 2.86 3.49
C LEU A 66 6.68 3.79 2.30
N ASP A 67 7.95 3.89 1.93
CA ASP A 67 8.37 4.74 0.83
C ASP A 67 7.85 4.19 -0.50
N HIS A 68 7.25 5.07 -1.29
CA HIS A 68 6.67 4.70 -2.59
C HIS A 68 6.44 5.96 -3.43
N ASP A 69 6.23 5.76 -4.72
CA ASP A 69 5.82 6.82 -5.63
C ASP A 69 4.32 6.70 -5.94
N PHE A 70 3.84 5.48 -6.11
CA PHE A 70 2.44 5.20 -6.43
C PHE A 70 1.95 4.01 -5.62
N ALA A 71 0.63 3.93 -5.44
CA ALA A 71 -0.02 2.78 -4.84
C ALA A 71 -1.22 2.37 -5.67
N SER A 72 -1.43 1.07 -5.82
CA SER A 72 -2.51 0.51 -6.62
C SER A 72 -3.13 -0.70 -5.94
N TRP A 73 -4.39 -0.94 -6.24
CA TRP A 73 -5.10 -2.11 -5.74
C TRP A 73 -4.65 -3.38 -6.45
N VAL A 74 -4.67 -4.48 -5.72
CA VAL A 74 -4.53 -5.82 -6.29
C VAL A 74 -5.93 -6.39 -6.49
N PHE A 75 -6.26 -6.74 -7.72
CA PHE A 75 -7.53 -7.36 -8.05
C PHE A 75 -7.32 -8.81 -8.48
N GLY A 76 -8.19 -9.70 -7.97
CA GLY A 76 -8.14 -11.09 -8.34
C GLY A 76 -7.04 -11.86 -7.63
N ASP A 77 -6.82 -13.09 -8.09
CA ASP A 77 -5.93 -14.04 -7.44
C ASP A 77 -4.72 -14.45 -8.31
N SER A 78 -4.48 -13.74 -9.41
CA SER A 78 -3.41 -14.11 -10.34
C SER A 78 -2.02 -13.97 -9.76
N MET A 79 -1.86 -13.18 -8.70
CA MET A 79 -0.57 -12.95 -8.05
C MET A 79 -0.47 -13.59 -6.67
N GLU A 80 -1.40 -14.48 -6.33
CA GLU A 80 -1.28 -15.30 -5.11
C GLU A 80 -0.14 -16.31 -5.25
N PRO A 81 0.52 -16.65 -4.15
CA PRO A 81 0.22 -16.29 -2.76
C PRO A 81 0.86 -14.99 -2.29
N THR A 82 1.68 -14.33 -3.09
CA THR A 82 2.45 -13.17 -2.66
C THR A 82 1.59 -11.93 -2.50
N TYR A 83 0.69 -11.70 -3.46
CA TYR A 83 -0.20 -10.55 -3.44
C TYR A 83 -1.64 -11.02 -3.50
N LEU A 84 -2.43 -10.62 -2.51
CA LEU A 84 -3.80 -11.08 -2.36
C LEU A 84 -4.78 -10.03 -2.86
N ASN A 85 -5.94 -10.48 -3.33
CA ASN A 85 -7.02 -9.58 -3.71
C ASN A 85 -7.37 -8.64 -2.55
N GLY A 86 -7.47 -7.36 -2.83
CA GLY A 86 -7.77 -6.34 -1.83
C GLY A 86 -6.55 -5.77 -1.14
N GLU A 87 -5.37 -6.29 -1.40
CA GLU A 87 -4.14 -5.67 -0.94
C GLU A 87 -3.77 -4.47 -1.79
N VAL A 88 -2.93 -3.62 -1.22
CA VAL A 88 -2.33 -2.47 -1.89
C VAL A 88 -0.89 -2.82 -2.22
N VAL A 89 -0.47 -2.58 -3.45
CA VAL A 89 0.94 -2.67 -3.84
C VAL A 89 1.54 -1.28 -3.91
N LEU A 90 2.79 -1.17 -3.48
CA LEU A 90 3.56 0.05 -3.49
C LEU A 90 4.57 -0.01 -4.63
N ILE A 91 4.65 1.07 -5.38
CA ILE A 91 5.36 1.13 -6.65
C ILE A 91 6.39 2.24 -6.58
N LYS A 92 7.62 1.92 -6.97
CA LYS A 92 8.69 2.90 -7.16
C LYS A 92 8.97 3.08 -8.64
N GLN A 93 9.04 4.32 -9.08
CA GLN A 93 9.32 4.66 -10.47
C GLN A 93 10.83 4.61 -10.75
N THR A 94 11.38 3.41 -10.67
CA THR A 94 12.83 3.20 -10.81
C THR A 94 13.22 2.64 -12.18
N GLY A 95 12.26 2.48 -13.09
CA GLY A 95 12.51 1.85 -14.37
C GLY A 95 12.63 0.33 -14.28
N PHE A 96 13.04 -0.28 -15.36
CA PHE A 96 13.21 -1.72 -15.41
C PHE A 96 14.53 -2.12 -14.74
N ASP A 97 14.47 -3.04 -13.79
CA ASP A 97 15.62 -3.47 -13.00
C ASP A 97 16.16 -4.80 -13.54
N TYR A 98 15.35 -5.87 -13.49
CA TYR A 98 15.76 -7.17 -14.00
C TYR A 98 14.55 -8.00 -14.40
N ASP A 99 14.78 -8.97 -15.28
CA ASP A 99 13.75 -9.91 -15.72
C ASP A 99 13.30 -10.78 -14.55
N GLY A 100 11.98 -10.93 -14.42
CA GLY A 100 11.38 -11.74 -13.36
C GLY A 100 11.04 -10.98 -12.10
N ALA A 101 11.38 -9.72 -11.97
CA ALA A 101 10.86 -8.86 -10.92
C ALA A 101 9.39 -8.51 -11.18
N VAL A 102 8.68 -8.12 -10.14
CA VAL A 102 7.27 -7.75 -10.25
C VAL A 102 7.17 -6.25 -10.51
N TYR A 103 6.43 -5.91 -11.54
CA TYR A 103 6.22 -4.51 -11.95
C TYR A 103 4.75 -4.21 -12.12
N ALA A 104 4.43 -2.93 -12.00
CA ALA A 104 3.16 -2.40 -12.49
C ALA A 104 3.37 -2.00 -13.95
N VAL A 105 2.50 -2.50 -14.82
CA VAL A 105 2.58 -2.28 -16.27
C VAL A 105 1.28 -1.66 -16.76
N ASP A 106 1.40 -0.56 -17.50
CA ASP A 106 0.29 0.06 -18.20
C ASP A 106 0.25 -0.52 -19.62
N TRP A 107 -0.78 -1.29 -19.89
CA TRP A 107 -0.98 -1.93 -21.19
C TRP A 107 -2.46 -2.18 -21.43
N ASP A 108 -2.88 -1.99 -22.67
CA ASP A 108 -4.27 -2.26 -23.10
C ASP A 108 -5.31 -1.61 -22.19
N GLY A 109 -5.02 -0.37 -21.75
CA GLY A 109 -5.95 0.40 -20.94
C GLY A 109 -6.09 -0.07 -19.49
N GLN A 110 -5.22 -0.93 -19.02
CA GLN A 110 -5.26 -1.50 -17.67
C GLN A 110 -3.90 -1.45 -17.01
N THR A 111 -3.91 -1.51 -15.68
CA THR A 111 -2.69 -1.68 -14.89
C THR A 111 -2.54 -3.15 -14.52
N TYR A 112 -1.45 -3.75 -14.93
CA TYR A 112 -1.13 -5.15 -14.61
C TYR A 112 -0.03 -5.19 -13.57
N ILE A 113 -0.22 -6.03 -12.56
CA ILE A 113 0.81 -6.34 -11.57
C ILE A 113 1.27 -7.76 -11.88
N LYS A 114 2.45 -7.88 -12.47
CA LYS A 114 2.97 -9.15 -12.98
C LYS A 114 4.49 -9.20 -12.86
N LYS A 115 5.04 -10.42 -12.86
CA LYS A 115 6.46 -10.60 -13.18
C LYS A 115 6.65 -10.25 -14.66
N VAL A 116 7.69 -9.52 -14.96
CA VAL A 116 7.92 -9.03 -16.32
C VAL A 116 9.27 -9.53 -16.83
N TYR A 117 9.22 -10.11 -18.03
CA TYR A 117 10.39 -10.51 -18.77
C TYR A 117 10.42 -9.75 -20.08
N ARG A 118 11.55 -9.11 -20.38
CA ARG A 118 11.73 -8.44 -21.66
C ARG A 118 12.12 -9.47 -22.70
N GLU A 119 11.40 -9.51 -23.78
CA GLU A 119 11.68 -10.35 -24.96
C GLU A 119 11.92 -9.46 -26.17
N GLU A 120 12.32 -10.07 -27.27
CA GLU A 120 12.67 -9.33 -28.48
C GLU A 120 11.50 -8.49 -29.01
N ASP A 121 10.28 -9.05 -28.96
CA ASP A 121 9.11 -8.43 -29.58
C ASP A 121 8.15 -7.79 -28.56
N GLY A 122 8.40 -7.90 -27.27
CA GLY A 122 7.51 -7.36 -26.27
C GLY A 122 7.83 -7.80 -24.86
N LEU A 123 6.88 -7.57 -23.97
CA LEU A 123 6.98 -7.94 -22.57
C LEU A 123 6.14 -9.17 -22.31
N ARG A 124 6.74 -10.17 -21.67
CA ARG A 124 5.99 -11.32 -21.15
C ARG A 124 5.60 -11.03 -19.73
N LEU A 125 4.28 -11.07 -19.49
CA LEU A 125 3.70 -10.80 -18.19
C LEU A 125 3.29 -12.12 -17.57
N VAL A 126 3.95 -12.49 -16.46
CA VAL A 126 3.81 -13.80 -15.84
C VAL A 126 3.12 -13.64 -14.49
N SER A 127 2.03 -14.38 -14.32
CA SER A 127 1.32 -14.46 -13.04
C SER A 127 2.08 -15.34 -12.07
N LEU A 128 2.08 -14.99 -10.78
CA LEU A 128 2.65 -15.84 -9.73
C LEU A 128 1.80 -17.10 -9.52
N ASN A 129 0.50 -16.96 -9.67
CA ASN A 129 -0.42 -18.09 -9.60
C ASN A 129 -0.36 -18.88 -10.90
N LYS A 130 0.09 -20.11 -10.81
CA LYS A 130 0.32 -20.98 -11.97
C LYS A 130 -0.95 -21.41 -12.70
N ARG A 131 -2.11 -21.13 -12.14
CA ARG A 131 -3.39 -21.37 -12.82
C ARG A 131 -3.59 -20.42 -14.01
N TYR A 132 -2.88 -19.31 -14.02
CA TYR A 132 -2.99 -18.29 -15.07
C TYR A 132 -1.85 -18.45 -16.03
N GLY A 133 -2.18 -18.42 -17.32
CA GLY A 133 -1.17 -18.42 -18.37
C GLY A 133 -0.50 -17.06 -18.50
N ASP A 134 0.63 -17.05 -19.16
CA ASP A 134 1.36 -15.81 -19.43
C ASP A 134 0.58 -14.95 -20.41
N LYS A 135 0.75 -13.63 -20.28
CA LYS A 135 0.27 -12.67 -21.26
C LYS A 135 1.45 -12.07 -21.97
N PHE A 136 1.28 -11.78 -23.24
CA PHE A 136 2.33 -11.15 -24.03
C PHE A 136 1.87 -9.79 -24.50
N ALA A 137 2.62 -8.76 -24.15
CA ALA A 137 2.35 -7.38 -24.52
C ALA A 137 3.36 -6.94 -25.59
N PRO A 138 2.97 -6.93 -26.89
CA PRO A 138 3.89 -6.55 -27.96
C PRO A 138 4.31 -5.09 -27.84
N TYR A 139 5.53 -4.78 -28.23
CA TYR A 139 6.02 -3.39 -28.17
C TYR A 139 5.23 -2.45 -29.06
N ASP A 140 4.61 -2.94 -30.13
CA ASP A 140 3.78 -2.11 -31.00
C ASP A 140 2.46 -1.69 -30.35
N GLU A 141 2.05 -2.33 -29.25
CA GLU A 141 0.92 -1.90 -28.43
C GLU A 141 1.34 -0.97 -27.29
N ASP A 142 2.60 -0.58 -27.26
CA ASP A 142 3.17 0.38 -26.34
C ASP A 142 2.95 0.03 -24.84
N PRO A 143 3.30 -1.19 -24.41
CA PRO A 143 3.26 -1.49 -22.98
C PRO A 143 4.33 -0.68 -22.26
N ARG A 144 3.95 -0.09 -21.12
CA ARG A 144 4.86 0.77 -20.37
C ARG A 144 4.97 0.29 -18.92
N ILE A 145 6.20 0.22 -18.46
CA ILE A 145 6.46 -0.11 -17.05
C ILE A 145 6.30 1.16 -16.24
N ILE A 146 5.32 1.14 -15.34
CA ILE A 146 5.05 2.24 -14.42
C ILE A 146 6.14 2.29 -13.35
N GLY A 147 6.47 1.13 -12.80
CA GLY A 147 7.50 1.01 -11.80
C GLY A 147 7.57 -0.38 -11.20
N LYS A 148 8.55 -0.56 -10.33
CA LYS A 148 8.77 -1.83 -9.64
C LYS A 148 7.95 -1.90 -8.36
N ILE A 149 7.38 -3.06 -8.08
CA ILE A 149 6.68 -3.28 -6.81
C ILE A 149 7.72 -3.43 -5.71
N VAL A 150 7.62 -2.58 -4.70
CA VAL A 150 8.57 -2.55 -3.58
C VAL A 150 7.94 -2.93 -2.24
N GLY A 151 6.64 -3.10 -2.20
CA GLY A 151 5.95 -3.51 -0.99
C GLY A 151 4.48 -3.75 -1.24
N ASN A 152 3.82 -4.29 -0.24
CA ASN A 152 2.38 -4.54 -0.27
C ASN A 152 1.86 -4.57 1.16
N PHE A 153 0.59 -4.24 1.31
CA PHE A 153 -0.07 -4.35 2.61
C PHE A 153 -1.58 -4.53 2.43
N MET A 154 -2.20 -5.11 3.45
CA MET A 154 -3.66 -5.14 3.55
C MET A 154 -4.09 -3.90 4.33
N PRO A 155 -4.95 -3.03 3.76
CA PRO A 155 -5.39 -1.83 4.47
C PRO A 155 -6.08 -2.16 5.79
N VAL A 156 -5.88 -1.30 6.78
CA VAL A 156 -6.57 -1.40 8.05
C VAL A 156 -7.69 -0.36 8.10
N GLU A 157 -8.71 -0.65 8.88
CA GLU A 157 -9.81 0.29 9.07
C GLU A 157 -9.37 1.42 10.00
N ALA A 158 -9.72 2.64 9.63
CA ALA A 158 -9.39 3.84 10.40
C ALA A 158 -10.42 4.09 11.49
#